data_222e30858a7fe40dac8d2f778660a780
#
_entry.id   222e30858a7fe40dac8d2f778660a780
#
_cell.length_a   1.000
_cell.length_b   1.000
_cell.length_c   1.000
_cell.angle_alpha   90.00
_cell.angle_beta   90.00
_cell.angle_gamma   90.00
#
_symmetry.space_group_name_H-M   'P 1'
#
loop_
_entity.id
_entity.type
_entity.pdbx_description
1 polymer ?
#
loop_
_entity_poly.entity_id
_entity_poly.type
_entity_poly.pdbx_seq_one_letter_code
_entity_poly.pdbx_strand_id
1 'polypeptide(L)'
;SSAAQMCIRDRFAYAMIAPAASSGGVFQECWAKQWPQSDQMDELLLSTATKNPKSEMRPGVTALNKGFDAHYDAQKGYLTRVTRWMPYLGLAVGLLLGVISVRRRRLEYAGALHSGESKGAQLLGIELESLIWAGVGTLATCALLSAYALRMSQSDPLAVLLAAVRTPLVLLAGVLVSSLLTGSVIRQTQLFRYFRNR
;
A
#
# COMPACT_ATOMS: atom_id res chain seq x y z
N SER A 1 7.33 1.58 -23.45
CA SER A 1 8.70 1.89 -23.95
C SER A 1 9.42 2.95 -23.12
N SER A 2 8.74 3.72 -22.30
CA SER A 2 9.38 4.78 -21.46
C SER A 2 10.15 4.28 -20.23
N ALA A 3 9.79 3.14 -19.67
CA ALA A 3 10.43 2.62 -18.45
C ALA A 3 11.89 2.14 -18.69
N ALA A 4 12.19 1.67 -19.89
CA ALA A 4 13.54 1.24 -20.26
C ALA A 4 14.54 2.42 -20.38
N GLN A 5 14.05 3.61 -20.73
CA GLN A 5 14.90 4.80 -20.87
C GLN A 5 15.40 5.37 -19.53
N MET A 6 14.69 5.15 -18.44
CA MET A 6 15.04 5.73 -17.14
C MET A 6 16.20 5.02 -16.42
N CYS A 7 16.37 3.72 -16.64
CA CYS A 7 17.48 2.96 -16.04
C CYS A 7 18.80 3.07 -16.83
N ILE A 8 18.74 3.56 -18.06
CA ILE A 8 19.91 3.65 -18.99
C ILE A 8 20.48 5.08 -19.03
N ARG A 9 19.98 5.99 -18.21
CA ARG A 9 20.07 7.42 -18.38
C ARG A 9 21.47 8.01 -18.58
N ASP A 10 22.50 7.44 -17.99
CA ASP A 10 23.81 8.11 -18.00
C ASP A 10 24.89 7.40 -18.84
N ARG A 11 24.78 6.08 -19.07
CA ARG A 11 25.82 5.32 -19.78
C ARG A 11 25.62 5.25 -21.30
N PHE A 12 24.34 5.31 -21.74
CA PHE A 12 24.00 5.16 -23.16
C PHE A 12 23.21 6.34 -23.72
N ALA A 13 23.24 7.49 -23.03
CA ALA A 13 22.49 8.67 -23.47
C ALA A 13 22.83 9.12 -24.89
N TYR A 14 24.03 8.82 -25.35
CA TYR A 14 24.52 9.17 -26.69
C TYR A 14 25.08 7.95 -27.46
N ALA A 15 24.77 6.72 -27.00
CA ALA A 15 25.25 5.52 -27.65
C ALA A 15 24.26 5.03 -28.72
N MET A 16 24.78 4.61 -29.85
CA MET A 16 24.03 3.91 -30.89
C MET A 16 23.97 2.43 -30.52
N ILE A 17 22.76 1.92 -30.21
CA ILE A 17 22.53 0.53 -29.84
C ILE A 17 22.18 -0.24 -31.12
N ALA A 18 23.09 -1.07 -31.57
CA ALA A 18 22.87 -1.99 -32.69
C ALA A 18 22.62 -3.41 -32.15
N PRO A 19 21.47 -4.07 -32.46
CA PRO A 19 21.26 -5.47 -32.11
C PRO A 19 22.23 -6.35 -32.88
N ALA A 20 22.99 -7.19 -32.19
CA ALA A 20 23.93 -8.15 -32.77
C ALA A 20 23.54 -9.58 -32.36
N ALA A 21 23.78 -10.56 -33.26
CA ALA A 21 23.55 -11.96 -32.94
C ALA A 21 24.58 -12.45 -31.92
N SER A 22 24.13 -13.15 -30.89
CA SER A 22 24.94 -13.60 -29.75
C SER A 22 26.02 -14.66 -30.10
N SER A 23 25.98 -15.21 -31.32
CA SER A 23 26.77 -16.39 -31.72
C SER A 23 28.19 -16.08 -32.23
N GLY A 24 28.63 -14.86 -32.34
CA GLY A 24 29.82 -14.55 -33.08
C GLY A 24 30.86 -13.62 -32.44
N GLY A 25 30.73 -13.22 -31.18
CA GLY A 25 31.63 -12.22 -30.62
C GLY A 25 31.88 -12.30 -29.12
N VAL A 26 33.03 -11.76 -28.70
CA VAL A 26 33.31 -11.51 -27.28
C VAL A 26 32.75 -10.13 -26.92
N PHE A 27 31.89 -10.08 -25.93
CA PHE A 27 31.29 -8.84 -25.44
C PHE A 27 32.17 -8.21 -24.35
N GLN A 28 32.24 -6.90 -24.32
CA GLN A 28 33.04 -6.16 -23.34
C GLN A 28 32.35 -6.11 -21.97
N GLU A 29 31.03 -6.13 -21.95
CA GLU A 29 30.23 -6.08 -20.72
C GLU A 29 29.06 -7.04 -20.85
N CYS A 30 28.74 -7.75 -19.75
CA CYS A 30 27.57 -8.61 -19.63
C CYS A 30 26.71 -8.13 -18.43
N TRP A 31 25.40 -8.01 -18.63
CA TRP A 31 24.49 -7.51 -17.60
C TRP A 31 23.42 -8.52 -17.29
N ALA A 32 23.13 -8.67 -16.00
CA ALA A 32 22.00 -9.45 -15.53
C ALA A 32 21.07 -8.58 -14.69
N LYS A 33 19.76 -8.79 -14.85
CA LYS A 33 18.74 -8.20 -14.00
C LYS A 33 18.14 -9.32 -13.15
N GLN A 34 18.21 -9.15 -11.83
CA GLN A 34 17.73 -10.15 -10.90
C GLN A 34 16.79 -9.52 -9.86
N TRP A 35 15.78 -10.27 -9.50
CA TRP A 35 14.88 -9.99 -8.40
C TRP A 35 14.25 -11.30 -7.86
N PRO A 36 14.38 -11.65 -6.59
CA PRO A 36 15.19 -10.99 -5.55
C PRO A 36 16.69 -11.16 -5.79
N GLN A 37 17.51 -10.38 -5.09
CA GLN A 37 18.97 -10.47 -5.20
C GLN A 37 19.46 -11.80 -4.60
N SER A 38 20.38 -12.47 -5.30
CA SER A 38 21.01 -13.71 -4.87
C SER A 38 22.53 -13.57 -4.98
N ASP A 39 23.25 -14.00 -3.96
CA ASP A 39 24.72 -13.95 -3.93
C ASP A 39 25.39 -14.81 -5.03
N GLN A 40 24.65 -15.81 -5.53
CA GLN A 40 25.13 -16.69 -6.61
C GLN A 40 25.23 -15.99 -7.97
N MET A 41 24.57 -14.83 -8.16
CA MET A 41 24.60 -14.14 -9.44
C MET A 41 25.99 -13.60 -9.79
N ASP A 42 26.74 -13.14 -8.80
CA ASP A 42 28.10 -12.62 -9.01
C ASP A 42 29.04 -13.74 -9.51
N GLU A 43 28.93 -14.94 -8.96
CA GLU A 43 29.70 -16.12 -9.41
C GLU A 43 29.28 -16.54 -10.82
N LEU A 44 27.98 -16.53 -11.13
CA LEU A 44 27.49 -16.83 -12.47
C LEU A 44 27.95 -15.81 -13.50
N LEU A 45 27.96 -14.53 -13.19
CA LEU A 45 28.49 -13.50 -14.09
C LEU A 45 30.01 -13.64 -14.28
N LEU A 46 30.76 -13.94 -13.22
CA LEU A 46 32.20 -14.20 -13.33
C LEU A 46 32.51 -15.46 -14.14
N SER A 47 31.63 -16.48 -14.09
CA SER A 47 31.81 -17.70 -14.91
C SER A 47 31.70 -17.45 -16.42
N THR A 48 30.99 -16.41 -16.84
CA THR A 48 30.88 -16.01 -18.25
C THR A 48 32.07 -15.21 -18.73
N ALA A 49 32.96 -14.78 -17.82
CA ALA A 49 34.12 -13.95 -18.16
C ALA A 49 35.23 -14.79 -18.80
N THR A 50 35.54 -14.49 -20.05
CA THR A 50 36.69 -15.09 -20.76
C THR A 50 37.97 -14.33 -20.42
N LYS A 51 39.06 -15.06 -20.05
CA LYS A 51 40.36 -14.45 -19.84
C LYS A 51 40.91 -13.98 -21.17
N ASN A 52 41.08 -12.68 -21.34
CA ASN A 52 41.78 -12.14 -22.46
C ASN A 52 43.29 -12.11 -22.12
N PRO A 53 44.16 -12.89 -22.81
CA PRO A 53 45.60 -12.95 -22.49
C PRO A 53 46.33 -11.63 -22.69
N LYS A 54 45.72 -10.66 -23.38
CA LYS A 54 46.31 -9.34 -23.66
C LYS A 54 45.89 -8.25 -22.68
N SER A 55 44.99 -8.55 -21.71
CA SER A 55 44.50 -7.57 -20.76
C SER A 55 44.88 -8.00 -19.36
N GLU A 56 45.63 -7.19 -18.64
CA GLU A 56 45.93 -7.38 -17.21
C GLU A 56 44.70 -7.08 -16.31
N MET A 57 43.61 -6.57 -16.89
CA MET A 57 42.42 -6.20 -16.16
C MET A 57 41.60 -7.43 -15.80
N ARG A 58 41.45 -7.69 -14.51
CA ARG A 58 40.62 -8.78 -14.02
C ARG A 58 39.14 -8.40 -14.18
N PRO A 59 38.31 -9.33 -14.68
CA PRO A 59 36.86 -9.08 -14.72
C PRO A 59 36.36 -8.89 -13.31
N GLY A 60 35.54 -7.86 -13.12
CA GLY A 60 34.90 -7.58 -11.84
C GLY A 60 33.40 -7.39 -12.04
N VAL A 61 32.60 -7.82 -11.07
CA VAL A 61 31.16 -7.57 -11.03
C VAL A 61 30.90 -6.33 -10.18
N THR A 62 30.15 -5.39 -10.73
CA THR A 62 29.74 -4.18 -9.98
C THR A 62 28.27 -3.90 -10.20
N ALA A 63 27.60 -3.42 -9.15
CA ALA A 63 26.23 -2.95 -9.28
C ALA A 63 26.16 -1.76 -10.26
N LEU A 64 25.26 -1.83 -11.24
CA LEU A 64 25.08 -0.78 -12.25
C LEU A 64 24.61 0.53 -11.63
N ASN A 65 23.79 0.43 -10.58
CA ASN A 65 23.27 1.59 -9.86
C ASN A 65 24.12 1.88 -8.62
N LYS A 66 25.17 2.66 -8.78
CA LYS A 66 26.08 3.04 -7.69
C LYS A 66 25.48 3.98 -6.63
N GLY A 67 24.27 4.47 -6.83
CA GLY A 67 23.55 5.30 -5.85
C GLY A 67 22.91 4.52 -4.72
N PHE A 68 22.86 3.18 -4.82
CA PHE A 68 22.39 2.30 -3.76
C PHE A 68 23.57 1.50 -3.20
N ASP A 69 23.51 1.23 -1.90
CA ASP A 69 24.46 0.35 -1.23
C ASP A 69 24.55 -1.00 -1.99
N ALA A 70 25.75 -1.55 -2.12
CA ALA A 70 25.98 -2.83 -2.80
C ALA A 70 25.17 -3.99 -2.19
N HIS A 71 24.78 -3.84 -0.93
CA HIS A 71 23.96 -4.78 -0.17
C HIS A 71 22.52 -4.31 0.03
N TYR A 72 22.00 -3.39 -0.84
CA TYR A 72 20.63 -2.90 -0.73
C TYR A 72 19.62 -4.03 -0.96
N ASP A 73 19.05 -4.50 0.14
CA ASP A 73 17.93 -5.43 0.14
C ASP A 73 16.61 -4.66 0.07
N ALA A 74 16.05 -4.57 -1.13
CA ALA A 74 14.78 -3.89 -1.37
C ALA A 74 13.62 -4.58 -0.62
N GLN A 75 13.71 -5.89 -0.38
CA GLN A 75 12.70 -6.63 0.37
C GLN A 75 12.74 -6.22 1.85
N LYS A 76 13.94 -6.10 2.43
CA LYS A 76 14.12 -5.61 3.79
C LYS A 76 13.62 -4.17 3.92
N GLY A 77 13.96 -3.29 2.98
CA GLY A 77 13.44 -1.91 2.91
C GLY A 77 11.92 -1.85 2.78
N TYR A 78 11.31 -2.79 2.05
CA TYR A 78 9.86 -2.91 1.95
C TYR A 78 9.21 -3.37 3.26
N LEU A 79 9.78 -4.35 3.94
CA LEU A 79 9.25 -4.93 5.18
C LEU A 79 9.42 -3.99 6.39
N THR A 80 10.46 -3.15 6.40
CA THR A 80 10.75 -2.20 7.50
C THR A 80 10.05 -0.85 7.34
N ARG A 81 9.28 -0.64 6.26
CA ARG A 81 8.54 0.61 6.05
C ARG A 81 7.59 0.91 7.21
N VAL A 82 7.65 2.13 7.74
CA VAL A 82 6.71 2.64 8.75
C VAL A 82 5.26 2.58 8.25
N THR A 83 5.05 2.76 6.94
CA THR A 83 3.73 2.68 6.29
C THR A 83 3.06 1.30 6.37
N ARG A 84 3.79 0.25 6.74
CA ARG A 84 3.23 -1.09 7.01
C ARG A 84 2.16 -1.06 8.10
N TRP A 85 2.30 -0.16 9.08
CA TRP A 85 1.39 -0.04 10.21
C TRP A 85 0.15 0.82 9.93
N MET A 86 0.12 1.56 8.81
CA MET A 86 -0.98 2.47 8.47
C MET A 86 -2.35 1.80 8.41
N PRO A 87 -2.55 0.59 7.84
CA PRO A 87 -3.86 -0.07 7.87
C PRO A 87 -4.35 -0.38 9.29
N TYR A 88 -3.45 -0.76 10.20
CA TYR A 88 -3.80 -1.03 11.61
C TYR A 88 -4.19 0.25 12.35
N LEU A 89 -3.48 1.35 12.11
CA LEU A 89 -3.86 2.67 12.61
C LEU A 89 -5.21 3.11 12.03
N GLY A 90 -5.44 2.91 10.74
CA GLY A 90 -6.72 3.15 10.09
C GLY A 90 -7.85 2.37 10.75
N LEU A 91 -7.63 1.07 11.04
CA LEU A 91 -8.60 0.25 11.77
C LEU A 91 -8.91 0.81 13.17
N ALA A 92 -7.88 1.13 13.94
CA ALA A 92 -8.04 1.67 15.30
C ALA A 92 -8.83 2.98 15.29
N VAL A 93 -8.51 3.90 14.38
CA VAL A 93 -9.25 5.17 14.21
C VAL A 93 -10.69 4.89 13.77
N GLY A 94 -10.91 3.98 12.82
CA GLY A 94 -12.25 3.59 12.38
C GLY A 94 -13.11 3.04 13.52
N LEU A 95 -12.55 2.14 14.33
CA LEU A 95 -13.23 1.61 15.51
C LEU A 95 -13.60 2.71 16.50
N LEU A 96 -12.70 3.64 16.80
CA LEU A 96 -12.97 4.77 17.70
C LEU A 96 -14.08 5.69 17.15
N LEU A 97 -14.02 6.04 15.87
CA LEU A 97 -15.01 6.91 15.24
C LEU A 97 -16.40 6.29 15.26
N GLY A 98 -16.55 5.00 14.95
CA GLY A 98 -17.84 4.33 14.99
C GLY A 98 -18.42 4.25 16.41
N VAL A 99 -17.60 3.97 17.43
CA VAL A 99 -18.03 3.99 18.84
C VAL A 99 -18.47 5.39 19.25
N ILE A 100 -17.71 6.43 18.91
CA ILE A 100 -18.02 7.83 19.27
C ILE A 100 -19.30 8.28 18.57
N SER A 101 -19.48 7.99 17.29
CA SER A 101 -20.66 8.33 16.50
C SER A 101 -21.93 7.82 17.17
N VAL A 102 -21.99 6.51 17.48
CA VAL A 102 -23.16 5.89 18.10
C VAL A 102 -23.37 6.36 19.55
N ARG A 103 -22.28 6.53 20.34
CA ARG A 103 -22.40 7.00 21.72
C ARG A 103 -22.91 8.43 21.84
N ARG A 104 -22.57 9.31 20.91
CA ARG A 104 -23.09 10.70 20.91
C ARG A 104 -24.60 10.75 20.73
N ARG A 105 -25.18 9.82 19.99
CA ARG A 105 -26.63 9.76 19.67
C ARG A 105 -27.39 8.68 20.45
N ARG A 106 -26.76 8.10 21.48
CA ARG A 106 -27.36 7.00 22.27
C ARG A 106 -28.73 7.28 22.83
N LEU A 107 -29.04 8.55 23.17
CA LEU A 107 -30.34 8.96 23.69
C LEU A 107 -31.42 8.91 22.60
N GLU A 108 -31.12 9.35 21.41
CA GLU A 108 -32.02 9.30 20.25
C GLU A 108 -32.39 7.84 19.96
N TYR A 109 -31.39 6.96 19.88
CA TYR A 109 -31.60 5.54 19.62
C TYR A 109 -32.37 4.82 20.74
N ALA A 110 -32.11 5.15 22.01
CA ALA A 110 -32.86 4.59 23.14
C ALA A 110 -34.30 5.09 23.15
N GLY A 111 -34.56 6.36 22.77
CA GLY A 111 -35.88 6.93 22.59
C GLY A 111 -36.68 6.28 21.47
N ALA A 112 -36.06 6.05 20.32
CA ALA A 112 -36.66 5.35 19.18
C ALA A 112 -37.11 3.93 19.54
N LEU A 113 -36.30 3.19 20.29
CA LEU A 113 -36.69 1.87 20.80
C LEU A 113 -37.87 1.96 21.78
N HIS A 114 -37.97 3.03 22.59
CA HIS A 114 -39.08 3.23 23.54
C HIS A 114 -40.37 3.56 22.80
N SER A 115 -40.30 4.24 21.65
CA SER A 115 -41.49 4.52 20.81
C SER A 115 -41.96 3.32 19.97
N GLY A 116 -41.31 2.15 20.10
CA GLY A 116 -41.74 0.92 19.45
C GLY A 116 -40.97 0.55 18.17
N GLU A 117 -39.88 1.27 17.87
CA GLU A 117 -39.03 0.89 16.76
C GLU A 117 -38.35 -0.46 17.00
N SER A 118 -38.28 -1.30 15.95
CA SER A 118 -37.64 -2.60 16.07
C SER A 118 -36.08 -2.45 16.13
N LYS A 119 -35.46 -3.34 16.90
CA LYS A 119 -33.97 -3.38 16.98
C LYS A 119 -33.31 -3.47 15.61
N GLY A 120 -33.87 -4.24 14.69
CA GLY A 120 -33.36 -4.40 13.34
C GLY A 120 -33.37 -3.10 12.53
N ALA A 121 -34.50 -2.37 12.59
CA ALA A 121 -34.66 -1.07 11.92
C ALA A 121 -33.65 -0.04 12.47
N GLN A 122 -33.48 0.02 13.80
CA GLN A 122 -32.48 0.87 14.44
C GLN A 122 -31.04 0.56 13.95
N LEU A 123 -30.64 -0.73 13.94
CA LEU A 123 -29.31 -1.11 13.50
C LEU A 123 -29.09 -0.78 12.03
N LEU A 124 -30.09 -1.04 11.17
CA LEU A 124 -30.03 -0.66 9.76
C LEU A 124 -29.87 0.85 9.58
N GLY A 125 -30.59 1.66 10.36
CA GLY A 125 -30.47 3.12 10.33
C GLY A 125 -29.06 3.59 10.70
N ILE A 126 -28.48 3.04 11.78
CA ILE A 126 -27.12 3.34 12.22
C ILE A 126 -26.09 2.97 11.13
N GLU A 127 -26.22 1.77 10.55
CA GLU A 127 -25.30 1.30 9.53
C GLU A 127 -25.41 2.10 8.23
N LEU A 128 -26.62 2.42 7.80
CA LEU A 128 -26.84 3.22 6.59
C LEU A 128 -26.26 4.63 6.76
N GLU A 129 -26.51 5.27 7.90
CA GLU A 129 -25.93 6.59 8.21
C GLU A 129 -24.39 6.53 8.25
N SER A 130 -23.84 5.53 8.92
CA SER A 130 -22.38 5.32 9.00
C SER A 130 -21.78 5.05 7.63
N LEU A 131 -22.46 4.26 6.80
CA LEU A 131 -22.02 3.97 5.44
C LEU A 131 -22.01 5.22 4.55
N ILE A 132 -23.01 6.09 4.69
CA ILE A 132 -23.09 7.32 3.89
C ILE A 132 -21.92 8.25 4.21
N TRP A 133 -21.76 8.69 5.46
CA TRP A 133 -20.72 9.67 5.78
C TRP A 133 -19.30 9.09 5.69
N ALA A 134 -19.07 7.86 6.20
CA ALA A 134 -17.76 7.22 6.11
C ALA A 134 -17.46 6.73 4.70
N GLY A 135 -18.47 6.28 3.94
CA GLY A 135 -18.35 5.88 2.55
C GLY A 135 -17.96 7.04 1.65
N VAL A 136 -18.64 8.20 1.80
CA VAL A 136 -18.28 9.41 1.05
C VAL A 136 -16.85 9.84 1.35
N GLY A 137 -16.43 9.83 2.63
CA GLY A 137 -15.05 10.14 3.02
C GLY A 137 -14.04 9.16 2.41
N THR A 138 -14.38 7.87 2.42
CA THR A 138 -13.54 6.82 1.84
C THR A 138 -13.41 6.97 0.32
N LEU A 139 -14.53 7.22 -0.38
CA LEU A 139 -14.53 7.43 -1.82
C LEU A 139 -13.72 8.67 -2.23
N ALA A 140 -13.87 9.78 -1.52
CA ALA A 140 -13.08 11.00 -1.75
C ALA A 140 -11.60 10.73 -1.55
N THR A 141 -11.22 10.03 -0.48
CA THR A 141 -9.82 9.66 -0.22
C THR A 141 -9.27 8.73 -1.30
N CYS A 142 -10.02 7.71 -1.72
CA CYS A 142 -9.62 6.81 -2.80
C CYS A 142 -9.45 7.55 -4.14
N ALA A 143 -10.34 8.50 -4.45
CA ALA A 143 -10.23 9.33 -5.66
C ALA A 143 -8.96 10.19 -5.66
N LEU A 144 -8.64 10.83 -4.53
CA LEU A 144 -7.41 11.61 -4.38
C LEU A 144 -6.15 10.74 -4.51
N LEU A 145 -6.14 9.57 -3.86
CA LEU A 145 -5.02 8.62 -3.96
C LEU A 145 -4.84 8.08 -5.38
N SER A 146 -5.95 7.83 -6.10
CA SER A 146 -5.92 7.41 -7.50
C SER A 146 -5.34 8.49 -8.40
N ALA A 147 -5.78 9.73 -8.23
CA ALA A 147 -5.25 10.87 -8.99
C ALA A 147 -3.75 11.08 -8.72
N TYR A 148 -3.33 10.94 -7.48
CA TYR A 148 -1.92 11.02 -7.10
C TYR A 148 -1.09 9.88 -7.69
N ALA A 149 -1.55 8.63 -7.58
CA ALA A 149 -0.85 7.47 -8.11
C ALA A 149 -0.67 7.55 -9.64
N LEU A 150 -1.71 7.99 -10.37
CA LEU A 150 -1.63 8.15 -11.81
C LEU A 150 -0.68 9.26 -12.25
N ARG A 151 -0.54 10.34 -11.47
CA ARG A 151 0.36 11.45 -11.79
C ARG A 151 1.81 11.19 -11.43
N MET A 152 2.07 10.53 -10.29
CA MET A 152 3.41 10.41 -9.71
C MET A 152 4.08 9.07 -9.96
N SER A 153 3.32 8.00 -10.19
CA SER A 153 3.89 6.67 -10.41
C SER A 153 4.22 6.47 -11.87
N GLN A 154 5.53 6.40 -12.19
CA GLN A 154 6.01 6.22 -13.56
C GLN A 154 6.17 4.75 -13.97
N SER A 155 6.24 3.82 -13.02
CA SER A 155 6.55 2.41 -13.31
C SER A 155 5.36 1.48 -13.13
N ASP A 156 4.61 1.58 -12.01
CA ASP A 156 3.48 0.70 -11.72
C ASP A 156 2.42 1.40 -10.85
N PRO A 157 1.52 2.17 -11.46
CA PRO A 157 0.50 2.93 -10.73
C PRO A 157 -0.51 2.01 -10.03
N LEU A 158 -0.77 0.82 -10.56
CA LEU A 158 -1.76 -0.11 -10.02
C LEU A 158 -1.30 -0.70 -8.68
N ALA A 159 -0.03 -1.12 -8.57
CA ALA A 159 0.52 -1.64 -7.32
C ALA A 159 0.54 -0.59 -6.22
N VAL A 160 0.90 0.67 -6.56
CA VAL A 160 0.87 1.80 -5.63
C VAL A 160 -0.55 2.08 -5.15
N LEU A 161 -1.52 2.09 -6.08
CA LEU A 161 -2.93 2.32 -5.77
C LEU A 161 -3.49 1.24 -4.84
N LEU A 162 -3.28 -0.04 -5.15
CA LEU A 162 -3.75 -1.15 -4.33
C LEU A 162 -3.17 -1.11 -2.91
N ALA A 163 -1.90 -0.72 -2.77
CA ALA A 163 -1.28 -0.56 -1.46
C ALA A 163 -1.87 0.63 -0.68
N ALA A 164 -2.17 1.74 -1.34
CA ALA A 164 -2.69 2.96 -0.72
C ALA A 164 -4.15 2.84 -0.29
N VAL A 165 -5.00 2.21 -1.12
CA VAL A 165 -6.45 2.06 -0.89
C VAL A 165 -6.77 1.13 0.29
N ARG A 166 -5.86 0.27 0.69
CA ARG A 166 -6.06 -0.63 1.86
C ARG A 166 -6.40 0.13 3.14
N THR A 167 -5.73 1.25 3.40
CA THR A 167 -5.92 2.01 4.64
C THR A 167 -7.32 2.60 4.77
N PRO A 168 -7.87 3.36 3.80
CA PRO A 168 -9.21 3.90 3.89
C PRO A 168 -10.30 2.81 3.89
N LEU A 169 -10.11 1.70 3.19
CA LEU A 169 -11.06 0.57 3.22
C LEU A 169 -11.10 -0.10 4.60
N VAL A 170 -9.95 -0.32 5.23
CA VAL A 170 -9.87 -0.90 6.57
C VAL A 170 -10.45 0.05 7.62
N LEU A 171 -10.27 1.36 7.46
CA LEU A 171 -10.91 2.37 8.30
C LEU A 171 -12.44 2.29 8.18
N LEU A 172 -12.99 2.25 6.97
CA LEU A 172 -14.42 2.10 6.74
C LEU A 172 -14.98 0.83 7.39
N ALA A 173 -14.31 -0.31 7.19
CA ALA A 173 -14.68 -1.56 7.83
C ALA A 173 -14.68 -1.45 9.36
N GLY A 174 -13.69 -0.78 9.94
CA GLY A 174 -13.62 -0.49 11.38
C GLY A 174 -14.80 0.34 11.88
N VAL A 175 -15.21 1.38 11.14
CA VAL A 175 -16.38 2.21 11.48
C VAL A 175 -17.64 1.36 11.50
N LEU A 176 -17.91 0.58 10.43
CA LEU A 176 -19.12 -0.22 10.31
C LEU A 176 -19.18 -1.32 11.39
N VAL A 177 -18.10 -2.04 11.62
CA VAL A 177 -18.08 -3.07 12.67
C VAL A 177 -18.31 -2.47 14.06
N SER A 178 -17.69 -1.35 14.37
CA SER A 178 -17.83 -0.73 15.71
C SER A 178 -19.17 -0.04 15.91
N SER A 179 -19.77 0.55 14.87
CA SER A 179 -21.13 1.12 14.94
C SER A 179 -22.16 0.02 15.18
N LEU A 180 -22.07 -1.10 14.47
CA LEU A 180 -22.94 -2.25 14.65
C LEU A 180 -22.82 -2.85 16.06
N LEU A 181 -21.60 -3.08 16.54
CA LEU A 181 -21.38 -3.61 17.88
C LEU A 181 -21.87 -2.65 18.97
N THR A 182 -21.61 -1.35 18.84
CA THR A 182 -22.03 -0.35 19.82
C THR A 182 -23.55 -0.16 19.78
N GLY A 183 -24.16 -0.15 18.59
CA GLY A 183 -25.61 -0.07 18.40
C GLY A 183 -26.35 -1.26 19.01
N SER A 184 -25.80 -2.47 18.90
CA SER A 184 -26.40 -3.68 19.46
C SER A 184 -26.49 -3.67 20.98
N VAL A 185 -25.57 -2.98 21.67
CA VAL A 185 -25.52 -2.88 23.14
C VAL A 185 -26.56 -1.91 23.69
N ILE A 186 -27.09 -0.96 22.89
CA ILE A 186 -28.10 0.00 23.34
C ILE A 186 -29.44 -0.71 23.63
N ARG A 187 -29.99 -0.52 24.84
CA ARG A 187 -31.24 -1.13 25.29
C ARG A 187 -32.22 -0.07 25.83
N GLN A 188 -33.50 -0.31 25.68
CA GLN A 188 -34.59 0.56 26.21
C GLN A 188 -34.45 0.83 27.71
N THR A 189 -34.08 -0.20 28.48
CA THR A 189 -33.95 -0.12 29.95
C THR A 189 -32.88 0.85 30.42
N GLN A 190 -31.98 1.29 29.49
CA GLN A 190 -30.89 2.22 29.82
C GLN A 190 -31.30 3.69 29.64
N LEU A 191 -32.49 3.98 29.11
CA LEU A 191 -32.96 5.34 28.84
C LEU A 191 -32.85 6.26 30.08
N PHE A 192 -33.42 5.85 31.21
CA PHE A 192 -33.40 6.62 32.47
C PHE A 192 -31.97 6.80 33.03
N ARG A 193 -31.11 5.83 32.84
CA ARG A 193 -29.69 5.90 33.24
C ARG A 193 -28.94 6.91 32.41
N TYR A 194 -29.24 7.02 31.12
CA TYR A 194 -28.61 7.99 30.22
C TYR A 194 -29.05 9.43 30.51
N PHE A 195 -30.33 9.65 30.94
CA PHE A 195 -30.79 10.97 31.36
C PHE A 195 -30.11 11.43 32.66
N ARG A 196 -29.90 10.54 33.61
CA ARG A 196 -29.28 10.89 34.90
C ARG A 196 -27.79 11.24 34.79
N ASN A 197 -27.10 10.74 33.80
CA ASN A 197 -25.64 10.91 33.62
C ASN A 197 -25.31 11.98 32.56
N ARG A 198 -26.25 12.90 32.29
CA ARG A 198 -26.01 14.06 31.45
C ARG A 198 -25.76 15.27 32.33
#